data_d05ddd5acc75d9800277c0cbd587f883
#
_entry.id   d05ddd5acc75d9800277c0cbd587f883
#
_cell.length_a   1.000
_cell.length_b   1.000
_cell.length_c   1.000
_cell.angle_alpha   90.00
_cell.angle_beta   90.00
_cell.angle_gamma   90.00
#
_symmetry.space_group_name_H-M   'P 1'
#
loop_
_entity.id
_entity.type
_entity.pdbx_description
1 polymer ?
#
loop_
_entity_poly.entity_id
_entity_poly.type
_entity_poly.pdbx_seq_one_letter_code
_entity_poly.pdbx_strand_id
1 'polypeptide(L)'
;MKRQKSNKKQNRSSLKLMIISLGLLIILLTVTLAMFTSGDFVSNRFSGGKVDISLIEPDWQYENGMNVIPGDIIPKNPGVVNNENLDVYVFLKVTVPCDTDLVIENDQGEDKGKPLSAVYPVPLYKFIDKDDQMNTDLNSTQQVNAEWVLIYGYPVTNTDNTEYTYVYGYIGSNQNPKRLEALSENQKTTQPLFNKIQVLNFGEKGFDSDRSYGITVKAYGIQTQFLNGDLTTNIPDEVWAKIGD
;
A
#
# COMPACT_ATOMS: atom_id res chain seq x y z
N MET A 1 -35.84 4.02 66.23
CA MET A 1 -34.50 4.44 65.67
C MET A 1 -33.77 3.35 64.92
N LYS A 2 -34.43 2.39 64.22
CA LYS A 2 -33.81 1.25 63.49
C LYS A 2 -33.92 1.29 61.94
N ARG A 3 -34.73 2.18 61.36
CA ARG A 3 -34.94 2.20 59.88
C ARG A 3 -33.87 2.95 59.07
N GLN A 4 -33.10 3.87 59.65
CA GLN A 4 -32.10 4.65 58.90
C GLN A 4 -30.79 3.92 58.61
N LYS A 5 -30.43 2.83 59.32
CA LYS A 5 -29.20 2.08 59.08
C LYS A 5 -29.29 1.11 57.90
N SER A 6 -30.47 0.66 57.54
CA SER A 6 -30.69 -0.28 56.42
C SER A 6 -30.48 0.37 55.06
N ASN A 7 -31.01 1.58 54.83
CA ASN A 7 -30.89 2.27 53.55
C ASN A 7 -29.45 2.67 53.21
N LYS A 8 -28.62 2.97 54.21
CA LYS A 8 -27.22 3.36 53.98
C LYS A 8 -26.32 2.19 53.54
N LYS A 9 -26.69 0.96 53.97
CA LYS A 9 -25.96 -0.26 53.57
C LYS A 9 -26.35 -0.72 52.17
N GLN A 10 -27.62 -0.55 51.80
CA GLN A 10 -28.16 -0.88 50.49
C GLN A 10 -27.61 0.06 49.39
N ASN A 11 -27.50 1.37 49.64
CA ASN A 11 -26.89 2.34 48.71
C ASN A 11 -25.40 2.08 48.49
N ARG A 12 -24.66 1.58 49.48
CA ARG A 12 -23.25 1.24 49.31
C ARG A 12 -23.02 -0.02 48.48
N SER A 13 -23.95 -0.97 48.53
CA SER A 13 -23.89 -2.19 47.72
C SER A 13 -24.23 -1.89 46.26
N SER A 14 -25.25 -1.09 45.98
CA SER A 14 -25.62 -0.68 44.62
C SER A 14 -24.53 0.21 43.97
N LEU A 15 -23.90 1.09 44.74
CA LEU A 15 -22.75 1.89 44.25
C LEU A 15 -21.55 1.02 43.87
N LYS A 16 -21.25 -0.02 44.67
CA LYS A 16 -20.17 -0.98 44.34
C LYS A 16 -20.46 -1.77 43.06
N LEU A 17 -21.71 -2.23 42.90
CA LEU A 17 -22.16 -2.92 41.70
C LEU A 17 -22.09 -2.01 40.47
N MET A 18 -22.45 -0.75 40.59
CA MET A 18 -22.35 0.24 39.51
C MET A 18 -20.92 0.50 39.07
N ILE A 19 -19.99 0.60 40.03
CA ILE A 19 -18.55 0.78 39.73
C ILE A 19 -17.96 -0.45 39.04
N ILE A 20 -18.35 -1.66 39.49
CA ILE A 20 -17.90 -2.92 38.89
C ILE A 20 -18.44 -3.06 37.45
N SER A 21 -19.72 -2.74 37.22
CA SER A 21 -20.35 -2.80 35.89
C SER A 21 -19.71 -1.77 34.92
N LEU A 22 -19.40 -0.58 35.41
CA LEU A 22 -18.73 0.45 34.61
C LEU A 22 -17.29 0.02 34.25
N GLY A 23 -16.58 -0.59 35.21
CA GLY A 23 -15.24 -1.14 34.97
C GLY A 23 -15.25 -2.28 33.92
N LEU A 24 -16.23 -3.18 34.00
CA LEU A 24 -16.40 -4.25 33.00
C LEU A 24 -16.74 -3.70 31.60
N LEU A 25 -17.55 -2.64 31.54
CA LEU A 25 -17.89 -1.97 30.28
C LEU A 25 -16.66 -1.31 29.61
N ILE A 26 -15.81 -0.67 30.42
CA ILE A 26 -14.56 -0.06 29.94
C ILE A 26 -13.60 -1.14 29.42
N ILE A 27 -13.47 -2.26 30.12
CA ILE A 27 -12.62 -3.39 29.69
C ILE A 27 -13.16 -3.99 28.37
N LEU A 28 -14.46 -4.17 28.23
CA LEU A 28 -15.08 -4.63 26.99
C LEU A 28 -14.83 -3.65 25.82
N LEU A 29 -14.91 -2.35 26.05
CA LEU A 29 -14.62 -1.32 25.05
C LEU A 29 -13.15 -1.30 24.64
N THR A 30 -12.22 -1.47 25.57
CA THR A 30 -10.78 -1.51 25.27
C THR A 30 -10.38 -2.77 24.50
N VAL A 31 -10.98 -3.93 24.81
CA VAL A 31 -10.73 -5.18 24.08
C VAL A 31 -11.27 -5.11 22.65
N THR A 32 -12.44 -4.49 22.43
CA THR A 32 -12.99 -4.27 21.08
C THR A 32 -12.12 -3.31 20.27
N LEU A 33 -11.62 -2.23 20.86
CA LEU A 33 -10.71 -1.30 20.18
C LEU A 33 -9.35 -1.95 19.84
N ALA A 34 -8.82 -2.83 20.71
CA ALA A 34 -7.55 -3.52 20.46
C ALA A 34 -7.63 -4.55 19.31
N MET A 35 -8.82 -5.07 18.98
CA MET A 35 -9.00 -5.95 17.82
C MET A 35 -9.00 -5.20 16.46
N PHE A 36 -9.12 -3.87 16.47
CA PHE A 36 -9.10 -3.05 15.26
C PHE A 36 -7.73 -2.52 14.85
N THR A 37 -6.67 -2.75 15.67
CA THR A 37 -5.32 -2.23 15.45
C THR A 37 -4.29 -3.27 15.02
N SER A 38 -4.71 -4.48 14.68
CA SER A 38 -3.84 -5.45 14.00
C SER A 38 -3.90 -5.18 12.50
N GLY A 39 -2.85 -4.55 11.97
CA GLY A 39 -2.80 -4.08 10.60
C GLY A 39 -2.47 -5.16 9.58
N ASP A 40 -3.42 -6.07 9.35
CA ASP A 40 -3.59 -6.77 8.07
C ASP A 40 -5.01 -6.45 7.61
N PHE A 41 -5.15 -5.38 6.81
CA PHE A 41 -6.46 -4.96 6.35
C PHE A 41 -6.96 -5.82 5.21
N VAL A 42 -7.59 -6.93 5.55
CA VAL A 42 -8.63 -7.50 4.70
C VAL A 42 -9.96 -6.97 5.20
N SER A 43 -10.46 -5.91 4.59
CA SER A 43 -11.79 -5.39 4.92
C SER A 43 -12.86 -6.20 4.19
N ASN A 44 -13.43 -7.17 4.90
CA ASN A 44 -14.59 -7.90 4.43
C ASN A 44 -15.89 -7.24 4.88
N ARG A 45 -16.67 -6.78 3.93
CA ARG A 45 -18.11 -6.64 4.10
C ARG A 45 -18.79 -7.13 2.83
N PHE A 46 -19.12 -8.45 2.84
CA PHE A 46 -20.33 -8.93 2.12
C PHE A 46 -20.58 -10.37 2.55
N SER A 47 -21.85 -10.73 2.71
CA SER A 47 -22.30 -12.03 3.17
C SER A 47 -21.97 -13.12 2.15
N GLY A 48 -21.19 -14.12 2.54
CA GLY A 48 -21.10 -15.40 1.84
C GLY A 48 -19.72 -15.85 1.39
N GLY A 49 -18.71 -14.98 1.34
CA GLY A 49 -17.35 -15.38 0.96
C GLY A 49 -16.31 -14.51 1.64
N LYS A 50 -15.20 -15.12 2.03
CA LYS A 50 -14.04 -14.43 2.59
C LYS A 50 -13.07 -14.09 1.45
N VAL A 51 -12.67 -12.83 1.32
CA VAL A 51 -11.50 -12.47 0.52
C VAL A 51 -10.28 -12.57 1.42
N ASP A 52 -9.31 -13.35 1.02
CA ASP A 52 -8.04 -13.49 1.72
C ASP A 52 -6.92 -13.45 0.69
N ILE A 53 -6.17 -12.36 0.70
CA ILE A 53 -5.02 -12.16 -0.19
C ILE A 53 -3.77 -11.90 0.63
N SER A 54 -2.62 -12.29 0.10
CA SER A 54 -1.31 -11.97 0.66
C SER A 54 -0.47 -11.20 -0.33
N LEU A 55 0.17 -10.12 0.13
CA LEU A 55 1.26 -9.49 -0.58
C LEU A 55 2.50 -10.40 -0.45
N ILE A 56 3.20 -10.64 -1.55
CA ILE A 56 4.45 -11.39 -1.59
C ILE A 56 5.53 -10.55 -2.25
N GLU A 57 6.75 -10.67 -1.75
CA GLU A 57 7.97 -10.06 -2.30
C GLU A 57 9.11 -11.09 -2.20
N PRO A 58 9.12 -12.16 -3.05
CA PRO A 58 10.02 -13.30 -2.86
C PRO A 58 11.51 -12.95 -2.96
N ASP A 59 11.88 -11.94 -3.74
CA ASP A 59 13.28 -11.54 -3.91
C ASP A 59 13.72 -10.43 -2.94
N TRP A 60 12.76 -9.90 -2.14
CA TRP A 60 13.09 -8.89 -1.14
C TRP A 60 13.68 -9.53 0.10
N GLN A 61 14.84 -9.02 0.54
CA GLN A 61 15.46 -9.34 1.82
C GLN A 61 15.74 -8.04 2.57
N TYR A 62 15.62 -8.07 3.88
CA TYR A 62 15.82 -6.87 4.72
C TYR A 62 17.18 -6.20 4.47
N GLU A 63 18.21 -7.02 4.25
CA GLU A 63 19.59 -6.58 3.97
C GLU A 63 19.70 -5.75 2.70
N ASN A 64 18.80 -5.98 1.72
CA ASN A 64 18.78 -5.23 0.45
C ASN A 64 18.43 -3.75 0.66
N GLY A 65 17.75 -3.41 1.76
CA GLY A 65 17.40 -2.03 2.11
C GLY A 65 18.42 -1.33 3.02
N MET A 66 19.51 -2.02 3.38
CA MET A 66 20.54 -1.45 4.26
C MET A 66 21.69 -0.83 3.44
N ASN A 67 22.16 0.33 3.88
CA ASN A 67 23.30 1.03 3.27
C ASN A 67 23.13 1.31 1.76
N VAL A 68 21.91 1.59 1.35
CA VAL A 68 21.57 1.91 -0.03
C VAL A 68 22.20 3.23 -0.44
N ILE A 69 22.85 3.24 -1.59
CA ILE A 69 23.46 4.45 -2.16
C ILE A 69 22.82 4.81 -3.50
N PRO A 70 22.94 6.08 -3.92
CA PRO A 70 22.48 6.52 -5.24
C PRO A 70 23.03 5.65 -6.38
N GLY A 71 22.16 5.25 -7.30
CA GLY A 71 22.49 4.38 -8.43
C GLY A 71 22.29 2.88 -8.17
N ASP A 72 22.11 2.46 -6.93
CA ASP A 72 21.90 1.04 -6.60
C ASP A 72 20.65 0.48 -7.26
N ILE A 73 20.76 -0.77 -7.75
CA ILE A 73 19.65 -1.58 -8.23
C ILE A 73 19.35 -2.66 -7.20
N ILE A 74 18.13 -2.65 -6.70
CA ILE A 74 17.70 -3.49 -5.58
C ILE A 74 16.61 -4.45 -6.06
N PRO A 75 16.73 -5.77 -5.83
CA PRO A 75 15.65 -6.73 -6.07
C PRO A 75 14.44 -6.40 -5.20
N LYS A 76 13.28 -6.22 -5.82
CA LYS A 76 12.01 -6.00 -5.14
C LYS A 76 10.89 -6.30 -6.13
N ASN A 77 10.11 -7.33 -5.84
CA ASN A 77 9.16 -7.89 -6.80
C ASN A 77 7.78 -8.15 -6.17
N PRO A 78 7.04 -7.08 -5.82
CA PRO A 78 5.75 -7.20 -5.16
C PRO A 78 4.71 -7.87 -6.08
N GLY A 79 4.05 -8.87 -5.55
CA GLY A 79 2.95 -9.59 -6.18
C GLY A 79 1.87 -9.94 -5.16
N VAL A 80 0.77 -10.51 -5.63
CA VAL A 80 -0.38 -10.88 -4.78
C VAL A 80 -0.73 -12.35 -4.97
N VAL A 81 -1.03 -13.02 -3.87
CA VAL A 81 -1.59 -14.38 -3.84
C VAL A 81 -3.01 -14.33 -3.32
N ASN A 82 -3.93 -14.97 -4.01
CA ASN A 82 -5.28 -15.26 -3.52
C ASN A 82 -5.25 -16.58 -2.74
N ASN A 83 -5.49 -16.52 -1.44
CA ASN A 83 -5.46 -17.68 -0.55
C ASN A 83 -6.78 -18.46 -0.53
N GLU A 84 -7.84 -17.87 -1.08
CA GLU A 84 -9.19 -18.46 -1.09
C GLU A 84 -9.62 -18.91 -2.49
N ASN A 85 -10.79 -19.52 -2.58
CA ASN A 85 -11.36 -20.03 -3.84
C ASN A 85 -12.30 -19.03 -4.52
N LEU A 86 -12.48 -17.85 -3.95
CA LEU A 86 -13.29 -16.79 -4.57
C LEU A 86 -12.45 -16.01 -5.58
N ASP A 87 -13.05 -15.72 -6.70
CA ASP A 87 -12.43 -14.85 -7.70
C ASP A 87 -12.33 -13.42 -7.19
N VAL A 88 -11.13 -12.84 -7.24
CA VAL A 88 -10.86 -11.49 -6.73
C VAL A 88 -10.12 -10.66 -7.77
N TYR A 89 -10.54 -9.42 -7.94
CA TYR A 89 -9.72 -8.38 -8.57
C TYR A 89 -8.72 -7.85 -7.56
N VAL A 90 -7.49 -7.64 -7.98
CA VAL A 90 -6.42 -7.17 -7.10
C VAL A 90 -5.84 -5.84 -7.56
N PHE A 91 -5.48 -5.04 -6.57
CA PHE A 91 -4.82 -3.75 -6.76
C PHE A 91 -3.60 -3.68 -5.85
N LEU A 92 -2.56 -2.99 -6.32
CA LEU A 92 -1.41 -2.62 -5.52
C LEU A 92 -1.32 -1.10 -5.43
N LYS A 93 -1.32 -0.58 -4.20
CA LYS A 93 -0.98 0.81 -3.89
C LYS A 93 0.49 0.87 -3.52
N VAL A 94 1.24 1.64 -4.27
CA VAL A 94 2.67 1.82 -4.06
C VAL A 94 2.93 3.27 -3.72
N THR A 95 3.52 3.52 -2.56
CA THR A 95 3.97 4.84 -2.13
C THR A 95 5.47 4.93 -2.26
N VAL A 96 5.93 5.89 -3.04
CA VAL A 96 7.34 6.13 -3.34
C VAL A 96 7.73 7.49 -2.78
N PRO A 97 8.76 7.58 -1.94
CA PRO A 97 9.22 8.87 -1.42
C PRO A 97 9.75 9.77 -2.54
N CYS A 98 9.54 11.05 -2.38
CA CYS A 98 10.14 12.11 -3.18
C CYS A 98 10.64 13.23 -2.27
N ASP A 99 11.49 14.10 -2.81
CA ASP A 99 12.03 15.20 -2.06
C ASP A 99 12.20 16.42 -2.98
N THR A 100 11.81 17.59 -2.52
CA THR A 100 11.90 18.84 -3.27
C THR A 100 13.32 19.43 -3.24
N ASP A 101 14.11 19.07 -2.25
CA ASP A 101 15.46 19.60 -2.02
C ASP A 101 16.55 18.75 -2.68
N LEU A 102 16.21 17.53 -3.10
CA LEU A 102 17.13 16.64 -3.80
C LEU A 102 17.06 16.88 -5.30
N VAL A 103 18.22 17.15 -5.88
CA VAL A 103 18.38 17.31 -7.32
C VAL A 103 18.96 16.03 -7.89
N ILE A 104 18.26 15.46 -8.86
CA ILE A 104 18.75 14.27 -9.57
C ILE A 104 19.85 14.68 -10.54
N GLU A 105 20.95 13.96 -10.51
CA GLU A 105 22.11 14.18 -11.35
C GLU A 105 22.30 13.08 -12.37
N ASN A 106 22.94 13.44 -13.48
CA ASN A 106 23.33 12.47 -14.49
C ASN A 106 24.46 11.57 -13.93
N ASP A 107 24.30 10.27 -14.05
CA ASP A 107 25.26 9.28 -13.54
C ASP A 107 26.31 8.84 -14.58
N GLN A 108 26.11 9.24 -15.86
CA GLN A 108 26.92 8.75 -16.99
C GLN A 108 27.36 9.86 -17.95
N GLY A 109 28.40 9.56 -18.69
CA GLY A 109 28.88 10.37 -19.81
C GLY A 109 29.57 11.69 -19.41
N GLU A 110 29.64 12.62 -20.37
CA GLU A 110 30.28 13.93 -20.19
C GLU A 110 29.49 14.86 -19.24
N ASP A 111 28.20 14.56 -19.03
CA ASP A 111 27.31 15.34 -18.18
C ASP A 111 27.20 14.77 -16.78
N LYS A 112 28.01 13.79 -16.39
CA LYS A 112 28.02 13.22 -15.06
C LYS A 112 28.13 14.28 -13.96
N GLY A 113 27.26 14.24 -12.98
CA GLY A 113 27.17 15.20 -11.87
C GLY A 113 26.47 16.51 -12.25
N LYS A 114 25.94 16.64 -13.47
CA LYS A 114 25.09 17.79 -13.83
C LYS A 114 23.63 17.47 -13.53
N PRO A 115 22.85 18.45 -13.01
CA PRO A 115 21.42 18.27 -12.76
C PRO A 115 20.66 17.84 -14.01
N LEU A 116 19.80 16.82 -13.86
CA LEU A 116 18.86 16.47 -14.90
C LEU A 116 17.70 17.46 -14.93
N SER A 117 17.21 17.76 -16.13
CA SER A 117 16.03 18.58 -16.30
C SER A 117 14.78 17.77 -15.91
N ALA A 118 14.10 18.20 -14.85
CA ALA A 118 12.89 17.59 -14.37
C ALA A 118 11.97 18.62 -13.71
N VAL A 119 10.68 18.29 -13.60
CA VAL A 119 9.71 19.03 -12.77
C VAL A 119 9.70 18.38 -11.40
N TYR A 120 10.28 19.03 -10.41
CA TYR A 120 10.38 18.52 -9.04
C TYR A 120 9.08 18.77 -8.25
N PRO A 121 8.75 17.91 -7.25
CA PRO A 121 9.53 16.74 -6.85
C PRO A 121 9.43 15.59 -7.86
N VAL A 122 10.43 14.70 -7.86
CA VAL A 122 10.39 13.43 -8.60
C VAL A 122 10.50 12.24 -7.64
N PRO A 123 9.94 11.07 -7.99
CA PRO A 123 10.12 9.87 -7.17
C PRO A 123 11.61 9.52 -7.07
N LEU A 124 12.08 9.16 -5.86
CA LEU A 124 13.50 8.83 -5.64
C LEU A 124 13.90 7.46 -6.17
N TYR A 125 12.93 6.65 -6.59
CA TYR A 125 13.14 5.32 -7.15
C TYR A 125 12.46 5.20 -8.50
N LYS A 126 13.10 4.47 -9.40
CA LYS A 126 12.51 4.01 -10.66
C LYS A 126 12.25 2.50 -10.60
N PHE A 127 11.13 2.07 -11.14
CA PHE A 127 10.80 0.67 -11.24
C PHE A 127 11.43 0.08 -12.52
N ILE A 128 11.86 -1.16 -12.42
CA ILE A 128 12.44 -1.94 -13.49
C ILE A 128 11.59 -3.20 -13.67
N ASP A 129 11.12 -3.43 -14.87
CA ASP A 129 10.28 -4.59 -15.20
C ASP A 129 11.10 -5.89 -15.36
N LYS A 130 10.42 -6.98 -15.70
CA LYS A 130 11.04 -8.31 -15.90
C LYS A 130 12.00 -8.36 -17.08
N ASP A 131 11.91 -7.45 -18.04
CA ASP A 131 12.74 -7.37 -19.22
C ASP A 131 13.89 -6.35 -19.04
N ASP A 132 14.16 -5.98 -17.78
CA ASP A 132 15.16 -4.98 -17.38
C ASP A 132 14.94 -3.59 -18.02
N GLN A 133 13.67 -3.27 -18.34
CA GLN A 133 13.31 -1.96 -18.85
C GLN A 133 12.97 -1.02 -17.72
N MET A 134 13.39 0.22 -17.85
CA MET A 134 13.13 1.32 -16.93
C MET A 134 12.74 2.56 -17.73
N ASN A 135 11.76 3.31 -17.25
CA ASN A 135 11.46 4.60 -17.83
C ASN A 135 12.47 5.65 -17.34
N THR A 136 13.30 6.13 -18.23
CA THR A 136 14.37 7.10 -17.90
C THR A 136 13.87 8.54 -17.77
N ASP A 137 12.69 8.87 -18.29
CA ASP A 137 12.07 10.17 -18.07
C ASP A 137 11.59 10.30 -16.62
N LEU A 138 12.14 11.26 -15.89
CA LEU A 138 11.87 11.47 -14.47
C LEU A 138 10.42 11.89 -14.18
N ASN A 139 9.79 12.56 -15.14
CA ASN A 139 8.42 13.07 -14.99
C ASN A 139 7.34 12.14 -15.59
N SER A 140 7.74 11.01 -16.15
CA SER A 140 6.80 10.04 -16.70
C SER A 140 6.35 9.01 -15.66
N THR A 141 5.35 8.20 -16.05
CA THR A 141 4.90 7.08 -15.25
C THR A 141 6.00 6.05 -15.05
N GLN A 142 5.94 5.31 -13.94
CA GLN A 142 6.87 4.23 -13.65
C GLN A 142 6.72 3.08 -14.67
N GLN A 143 7.84 2.42 -15.00
CA GLN A 143 7.83 1.18 -15.76
C GLN A 143 7.37 0.03 -14.87
N VAL A 144 6.43 -0.75 -15.36
CA VAL A 144 5.90 -1.94 -14.66
C VAL A 144 5.72 -3.09 -15.65
N ASN A 145 5.59 -4.30 -15.13
CA ASN A 145 5.28 -5.47 -15.96
C ASN A 145 3.93 -5.29 -16.65
N ALA A 146 3.85 -5.80 -17.88
CA ALA A 146 2.73 -5.56 -18.80
C ALA A 146 1.38 -6.10 -18.30
N GLU A 147 1.41 -7.00 -17.32
CA GLU A 147 0.23 -7.57 -16.66
C GLU A 147 -0.44 -6.62 -15.66
N TRP A 148 0.11 -5.42 -15.49
CA TRP A 148 -0.42 -4.38 -14.60
C TRP A 148 -0.71 -3.09 -15.37
N VAL A 149 -1.73 -2.37 -14.93
CA VAL A 149 -2.09 -1.06 -15.50
C VAL A 149 -2.22 -0.03 -14.38
N LEU A 150 -1.67 1.16 -14.63
CA LEU A 150 -1.88 2.31 -13.75
C LEU A 150 -3.35 2.74 -13.83
N ILE A 151 -4.00 2.85 -12.68
CA ILE A 151 -5.39 3.29 -12.60
C ILE A 151 -5.49 4.78 -12.87
N TYR A 152 -6.56 5.19 -13.56
CA TYR A 152 -6.81 6.59 -13.89
C TYR A 152 -6.80 7.49 -12.64
N GLY A 153 -6.23 8.68 -12.79
CA GLY A 153 -6.08 9.62 -11.68
C GLY A 153 -4.79 9.47 -10.88
N TYR A 154 -3.96 8.48 -11.18
CA TYR A 154 -2.65 8.31 -10.56
C TYR A 154 -1.51 8.49 -11.56
N PRO A 155 -0.29 8.83 -11.10
CA PRO A 155 0.09 9.04 -9.71
C PRO A 155 -0.41 10.37 -9.13
N VAL A 156 -0.51 10.41 -7.79
CA VAL A 156 -0.80 11.64 -7.04
C VAL A 156 0.30 11.88 -6.01
N THR A 157 0.58 13.15 -5.72
CA THR A 157 1.47 13.54 -4.61
C THR A 157 0.66 13.81 -3.35
N ASN A 158 1.25 13.57 -2.19
CA ASN A 158 0.69 14.04 -0.93
C ASN A 158 0.82 15.56 -0.80
N THR A 159 0.14 16.13 0.22
CA THR A 159 0.08 17.60 0.44
C THR A 159 1.47 18.24 0.61
N ASP A 160 2.39 17.52 1.24
CA ASP A 160 3.73 18.01 1.56
C ASP A 160 4.76 17.75 0.44
N ASN A 161 4.34 17.16 -0.68
CA ASN A 161 5.20 16.78 -1.80
C ASN A 161 6.39 15.88 -1.38
N THR A 162 6.15 14.98 -0.43
CA THR A 162 7.17 14.05 0.08
C THR A 162 6.98 12.63 -0.41
N GLU A 163 5.84 12.33 -1.01
CA GLU A 163 5.48 10.99 -1.49
C GLU A 163 4.65 11.05 -2.77
N TYR A 164 4.94 10.12 -3.69
CA TYR A 164 4.08 9.77 -4.80
C TYR A 164 3.33 8.49 -4.50
N THR A 165 2.02 8.51 -4.70
CA THR A 165 1.17 7.32 -4.62
C THR A 165 0.78 6.89 -6.03
N TYR A 166 0.98 5.60 -6.31
CA TYR A 166 0.56 4.91 -7.52
C TYR A 166 -0.44 3.82 -7.14
N VAL A 167 -1.47 3.63 -7.95
CA VAL A 167 -2.38 2.50 -7.82
C VAL A 167 -2.41 1.74 -9.14
N TYR A 168 -2.10 0.45 -9.07
CA TYR A 168 -2.11 -0.44 -10.21
C TYR A 168 -3.15 -1.52 -10.05
N GLY A 169 -3.88 -1.83 -11.13
CA GLY A 169 -4.78 -2.97 -11.22
C GLY A 169 -4.16 -4.11 -12.04
N TYR A 170 -4.38 -5.34 -11.61
CA TYR A 170 -3.92 -6.52 -12.34
C TYR A 170 -4.83 -6.80 -13.54
N ILE A 171 -4.25 -6.88 -14.73
CA ILE A 171 -4.97 -7.17 -15.99
C ILE A 171 -4.53 -8.51 -16.62
N GLY A 172 -3.58 -9.21 -16.00
CA GLY A 172 -3.06 -10.47 -16.50
C GLY A 172 -2.41 -10.39 -17.86
N SER A 173 -2.33 -11.53 -18.52
CA SER A 173 -1.73 -11.64 -19.86
C SER A 173 -2.68 -11.20 -21.00
N ASN A 174 -3.98 -11.07 -20.73
CA ASN A 174 -4.99 -10.71 -21.72
C ASN A 174 -5.23 -9.20 -21.75
N GLN A 175 -4.37 -8.48 -22.47
CA GLN A 175 -4.27 -7.01 -22.42
C GLN A 175 -5.23 -6.25 -23.33
N ASN A 176 -6.15 -6.91 -24.04
CA ASN A 176 -7.01 -6.23 -25.01
C ASN A 176 -8.48 -6.73 -24.95
N PRO A 177 -9.45 -5.90 -24.51
CA PRO A 177 -9.29 -4.58 -23.90
C PRO A 177 -8.68 -4.69 -22.49
N LYS A 178 -8.00 -3.64 -22.02
CA LYS A 178 -7.44 -3.58 -20.66
C LYS A 178 -8.55 -3.71 -19.63
N ARG A 179 -8.71 -4.88 -19.08
CA ARG A 179 -9.68 -5.21 -18.02
C ARG A 179 -8.95 -5.88 -16.88
N LEU A 180 -9.45 -5.66 -15.68
CA LEU A 180 -8.91 -6.40 -14.54
C LEU A 180 -9.14 -7.89 -14.75
N GLU A 181 -8.09 -8.68 -14.52
CA GLU A 181 -8.18 -10.14 -14.50
C GLU A 181 -8.34 -10.60 -13.05
N ALA A 182 -9.29 -11.51 -12.85
CA ALA A 182 -9.52 -12.07 -11.52
C ALA A 182 -8.49 -13.15 -11.20
N LEU A 183 -7.90 -13.09 -10.02
CA LEU A 183 -7.21 -14.23 -9.45
C LEU A 183 -8.26 -15.27 -9.01
N SER A 184 -8.19 -16.45 -9.61
CA SER A 184 -9.12 -17.57 -9.41
C SER A 184 -8.40 -18.79 -8.84
N GLU A 185 -9.14 -19.88 -8.58
CA GLU A 185 -8.57 -21.14 -8.11
C GLU A 185 -7.47 -21.68 -9.04
N ASN A 186 -7.59 -21.45 -10.35
CA ASN A 186 -6.61 -21.91 -11.33
C ASN A 186 -5.41 -20.98 -11.50
N GLN A 187 -5.54 -19.73 -11.14
CA GLN A 187 -4.48 -18.73 -11.19
C GLN A 187 -4.50 -17.91 -9.91
N LYS A 188 -3.82 -18.41 -8.89
CA LYS A 188 -3.85 -17.81 -7.54
C LYS A 188 -2.86 -16.67 -7.36
N THR A 189 -1.88 -16.52 -8.23
CA THR A 189 -0.76 -15.58 -8.03
C THR A 189 -0.62 -14.67 -9.23
N THR A 190 -0.45 -13.37 -8.98
CA THR A 190 -0.12 -12.40 -10.04
C THR A 190 1.33 -12.55 -10.47
N GLN A 191 1.65 -12.04 -11.66
CA GLN A 191 3.03 -11.63 -11.93
C GLN A 191 3.41 -10.48 -10.99
N PRO A 192 4.70 -10.31 -10.67
CA PRO A 192 5.15 -9.13 -9.93
C PRO A 192 4.76 -7.84 -10.63
N LEU A 193 4.54 -6.77 -9.86
CA LEU A 193 4.30 -5.45 -10.45
C LEU A 193 5.54 -4.91 -11.16
N PHE A 194 6.69 -5.05 -10.54
CA PHE A 194 8.02 -4.80 -11.09
C PHE A 194 8.99 -5.81 -10.50
N ASN A 195 10.22 -5.89 -11.02
CA ASN A 195 11.19 -6.89 -10.58
C ASN A 195 12.32 -6.31 -9.75
N LYS A 196 12.66 -5.04 -10.01
CA LYS A 196 13.74 -4.33 -9.31
C LYS A 196 13.35 -2.87 -9.17
N ILE A 197 14.05 -2.17 -8.31
CA ILE A 197 14.03 -0.72 -8.21
C ILE A 197 15.44 -0.18 -8.38
N GLN A 198 15.57 0.97 -9.00
CA GLN A 198 16.81 1.74 -9.02
C GLN A 198 16.67 2.98 -8.17
N VAL A 199 17.61 3.19 -7.27
CA VAL A 199 17.78 4.45 -6.55
C VAL A 199 18.31 5.48 -7.52
N LEU A 200 17.64 6.62 -7.67
CA LEU A 200 18.12 7.67 -8.55
C LEU A 200 19.40 8.29 -8.01
N ASN A 201 20.24 8.78 -8.93
CA ASN A 201 21.47 9.48 -8.56
C ASN A 201 21.12 10.92 -8.16
N PHE A 202 21.09 11.19 -6.87
CA PHE A 202 20.95 12.54 -6.33
C PHE A 202 22.29 13.00 -5.76
N GLY A 203 22.60 14.28 -5.98
CA GLY A 203 23.89 14.86 -5.68
C GLY A 203 24.26 14.88 -4.19
N GLU A 204 25.35 15.52 -3.86
CA GLU A 204 26.10 15.45 -2.59
C GLU A 204 25.29 15.65 -1.28
N LYS A 205 24.07 16.13 -1.33
CA LYS A 205 23.25 16.33 -0.10
C LYS A 205 22.84 15.03 0.59
N GLY A 206 22.86 13.91 -0.15
CA GLY A 206 22.53 12.59 0.40
C GLY A 206 21.11 12.49 0.98
N PHE A 207 20.80 11.32 1.54
CA PHE A 207 19.58 11.11 2.32
C PHE A 207 19.67 11.81 3.68
N ASP A 208 18.61 12.47 4.08
CA ASP A 208 18.44 12.93 5.45
C ASP A 208 18.32 11.72 6.37
N SER A 209 19.23 11.57 7.35
CA SER A 209 19.26 10.44 8.28
C SER A 209 18.00 10.35 9.16
N ASP A 210 17.29 11.46 9.32
CA ASP A 210 16.11 11.55 10.18
C ASP A 210 14.82 11.21 9.43
N ARG A 211 14.89 10.96 8.11
CA ARG A 211 13.76 10.67 7.25
C ARG A 211 13.81 9.25 6.71
N SER A 212 12.65 8.58 6.70
CA SER A 212 12.51 7.29 6.03
C SER A 212 12.26 7.47 4.54
N TYR A 213 13.04 6.78 3.72
CA TYR A 213 12.92 6.77 2.27
C TYR A 213 12.43 5.42 1.72
N GLY A 214 11.73 4.64 2.54
CA GLY A 214 11.24 3.33 2.14
C GLY A 214 10.08 3.39 1.15
N ILE A 215 10.04 2.44 0.20
CA ILE A 215 8.86 2.21 -0.65
C ILE A 215 7.87 1.37 0.15
N THR A 216 6.62 1.84 0.22
CA THR A 216 5.53 1.08 0.84
C THR A 216 4.66 0.46 -0.24
N VAL A 217 4.32 -0.82 -0.10
CA VAL A 217 3.39 -1.53 -0.98
C VAL A 217 2.23 -2.07 -0.13
N LYS A 218 1.00 -1.80 -0.56
CA LYS A 218 -0.22 -2.35 0.06
C LYS A 218 -1.03 -3.07 -1.01
N ALA A 219 -1.54 -4.26 -0.69
CA ALA A 219 -2.41 -5.04 -1.58
C ALA A 219 -3.88 -4.93 -1.18
N TYR A 220 -4.75 -4.85 -2.17
CA TYR A 220 -6.21 -4.79 -1.98
C TYR A 220 -6.87 -5.82 -2.88
N GLY A 221 -7.80 -6.60 -2.32
CA GLY A 221 -8.59 -7.59 -3.04
C GLY A 221 -10.09 -7.29 -2.98
N ILE A 222 -10.78 -7.44 -4.11
CA ILE A 222 -12.21 -7.18 -4.23
C ILE A 222 -12.88 -8.33 -4.98
N GLN A 223 -13.97 -8.86 -4.43
CA GLN A 223 -14.73 -9.93 -5.08
C GLN A 223 -15.30 -9.48 -6.42
N THR A 224 -15.17 -10.32 -7.44
CA THR A 224 -15.63 -10.04 -8.80
C THR A 224 -17.15 -9.91 -8.92
N GLN A 225 -17.90 -10.59 -8.05
CA GLN A 225 -19.38 -10.63 -8.09
C GLN A 225 -20.05 -9.27 -7.89
N PHE A 226 -19.34 -8.30 -7.35
CA PHE A 226 -19.87 -6.97 -7.03
C PHE A 226 -19.40 -5.88 -8.00
N LEU A 227 -18.61 -6.24 -9.00
CA LEU A 227 -18.00 -5.28 -9.90
C LEU A 227 -18.29 -5.68 -11.36
N ASN A 228 -19.09 -4.87 -12.05
CA ASN A 228 -19.36 -5.02 -13.47
C ASN A 228 -18.67 -3.89 -14.24
N GLY A 229 -17.91 -4.23 -15.27
CA GLY A 229 -17.41 -3.26 -16.25
C GLY A 229 -15.90 -3.08 -16.29
N ASP A 230 -15.47 -2.00 -16.91
CA ASP A 230 -14.06 -1.60 -17.01
C ASP A 230 -13.64 -0.88 -15.73
N LEU A 231 -12.98 -1.63 -14.85
CA LEU A 231 -12.53 -1.13 -13.53
C LEU A 231 -11.19 -0.40 -13.59
N THR A 232 -10.59 -0.23 -14.78
CA THR A 232 -9.37 0.56 -14.93
C THR A 232 -9.66 2.06 -15.03
N THR A 233 -10.83 2.41 -15.53
CA THR A 233 -11.25 3.80 -15.73
C THR A 233 -12.45 4.22 -14.89
N ASN A 234 -13.23 3.26 -14.38
CA ASN A 234 -14.46 3.53 -13.63
C ASN A 234 -14.53 2.64 -12.40
N ILE A 235 -13.62 2.88 -11.45
CA ILE A 235 -13.61 2.19 -10.18
C ILE A 235 -14.72 2.77 -9.30
N PRO A 236 -15.63 1.94 -8.76
CA PRO A 236 -16.66 2.42 -7.84
C PRO A 236 -16.09 3.16 -6.63
N ASP A 237 -16.78 4.21 -6.19
CA ASP A 237 -16.37 5.02 -5.03
C ASP A 237 -16.09 4.19 -3.77
N GLU A 238 -16.80 3.08 -3.60
CA GLU A 238 -16.60 2.14 -2.50
C GLU A 238 -15.22 1.47 -2.52
N VAL A 239 -14.66 1.27 -3.71
CA VAL A 239 -13.31 0.73 -3.91
C VAL A 239 -12.28 1.81 -3.62
N TRP A 240 -12.53 3.02 -4.10
CA TRP A 240 -11.69 4.19 -3.85
C TRP A 240 -11.59 4.51 -2.36
N ALA A 241 -12.70 4.45 -1.63
CA ALA A 241 -12.71 4.67 -0.19
C ALA A 241 -11.80 3.70 0.57
N LYS A 242 -11.56 2.50 0.03
CA LYS A 242 -10.67 1.49 0.64
C LYS A 242 -9.21 1.62 0.22
N ILE A 243 -8.96 2.04 -1.02
CA ILE A 243 -7.60 2.20 -1.56
C ILE A 243 -7.01 3.56 -1.16
N GLY A 244 -7.88 4.56 -0.95
CA GLY A 244 -7.49 5.93 -0.63
C GLY A 244 -6.91 6.11 0.78
N ASP A 245 -7.30 5.26 1.74
CA ASP A 245 -6.76 5.21 3.10
C ASP A 245 -5.42 4.45 3.13
#